data_0922207b60f4d2b8fba620882fc3be72
#
_entry.id   0922207b60f4d2b8fba620882fc3be72
#
_cell.length_a   1.000
_cell.length_b   1.000
_cell.length_c   1.000
_cell.angle_alpha   90.00
_cell.angle_beta   90.00
_cell.angle_gamma   90.00
#
_symmetry.space_group_name_H-M   'P 1'
#
loop_
_entity.id
_entity.type
_entity.pdbx_description
1 polymer ?
#
loop_
_entity_poly.entity_id
_entity_poly.type
_entity_poly.pdbx_seq_one_letter_code
_entity_poly.pdbx_strand_id
1 'polypeptide(L)'
;TRLSEGTLERMLEMDAIIDKFSKVPVKKMKPVIRTILRMSVYQILQMDRIPDSAVCDEAVKLAVKRKFHGLKGFVNGVLRTISREKETFVFTDWSRKYSMPDWIIELWKQQYPAETVERMMQAFLEERPTSVRCNLDRASMEEILQSLEQDHVTVQKNPLADHALLLSGYDYLDAVTAFREGWITVQDVSSSFVGEAADPKSGD
;
A
#
# COMPACT_ATOMS: atom_id res chain seq x y z
N THR A 1 -7.39 5.03 -0.39
CA THR A 1 -5.97 4.88 -0.05
C THR A 1 -5.43 3.52 -0.44
N ARG A 2 -5.94 2.38 0.06
CA ARG A 2 -5.44 1.02 -0.27
C ARG A 2 -5.28 0.76 -1.78
N LEU A 3 -6.26 1.15 -2.61
CA LEU A 3 -6.18 0.96 -4.05
C LEU A 3 -5.06 1.79 -4.69
N SER A 4 -4.91 3.05 -4.35
CA SER A 4 -3.90 3.93 -4.94
C SER A 4 -2.50 3.59 -4.46
N GLU A 5 -2.32 3.39 -3.18
CA GLU A 5 -1.03 3.02 -2.57
C GLU A 5 -0.56 1.66 -3.08
N GLY A 6 -1.38 0.61 -2.93
CA GLY A 6 -1.01 -0.72 -3.38
C GLY A 6 -0.79 -0.82 -4.90
N THR A 7 -1.51 -0.03 -5.72
CA THR A 7 -1.22 0.06 -7.15
C THR A 7 0.15 0.66 -7.43
N LEU A 8 0.59 1.64 -6.65
CA LEU A 8 1.92 2.26 -6.79
C LEU A 8 3.02 1.33 -6.28
N GLU A 9 2.83 0.71 -5.13
CA GLU A 9 3.78 -0.24 -4.55
C GLU A 9 4.04 -1.44 -5.48
N ARG A 10 2.99 -1.96 -6.11
CA ARG A 10 3.07 -3.11 -7.02
C ARG A 10 3.08 -2.72 -8.51
N MET A 11 3.51 -1.51 -8.82
CA MET A 11 3.40 -0.97 -10.18
C MET A 11 4.18 -1.77 -11.23
N LEU A 12 5.38 -2.26 -10.91
CA LEU A 12 6.19 -3.06 -11.84
C LEU A 12 5.57 -4.44 -12.07
N GLU A 13 4.99 -5.04 -11.04
CA GLU A 13 4.23 -6.27 -11.14
C GLU A 13 3.01 -6.09 -12.05
N MET A 14 2.20 -5.04 -11.80
CA MET A 14 1.03 -4.73 -12.63
C MET A 14 1.39 -4.49 -14.10
N ASP A 15 2.46 -3.75 -14.36
CA ASP A 15 2.94 -3.49 -15.72
C ASP A 15 3.37 -4.78 -16.42
N ALA A 16 4.06 -5.66 -15.74
CA ALA A 16 4.50 -6.93 -16.31
C ALA A 16 3.31 -7.84 -16.67
N ILE A 17 2.28 -7.87 -15.82
CA ILE A 17 1.05 -8.61 -16.08
C ILE A 17 0.31 -8.03 -17.28
N ILE A 18 0.14 -6.72 -17.32
CA ILE A 18 -0.51 -6.06 -18.44
C ILE A 18 0.24 -6.32 -19.75
N ASP A 19 1.57 -6.20 -19.75
CA ASP A 19 2.41 -6.44 -20.93
C ASP A 19 2.31 -7.88 -21.45
N LYS A 20 2.12 -8.86 -20.54
CA LYS A 20 1.95 -10.28 -20.92
C LYS A 20 0.67 -10.52 -21.72
N PHE A 21 -0.43 -9.82 -21.43
CA PHE A 21 -1.75 -10.05 -22.03
C PHE A 21 -2.21 -8.94 -22.98
N SER A 22 -1.48 -7.87 -23.09
CA SER A 22 -1.77 -6.75 -23.98
C SER A 22 -0.89 -6.79 -25.23
N LYS A 23 -1.51 -6.59 -26.40
CA LYS A 23 -0.77 -6.38 -27.65
C LYS A 23 -0.04 -5.03 -27.70
N VAL A 24 -0.42 -4.09 -26.83
CA VAL A 24 0.16 -2.77 -26.75
C VAL A 24 1.01 -2.69 -25.48
N PRO A 25 2.31 -2.45 -25.57
CA PRO A 25 3.16 -2.30 -24.38
C PRO A 25 2.67 -1.16 -23.47
N VAL A 26 2.71 -1.38 -22.15
CA VAL A 26 2.28 -0.40 -21.13
C VAL A 26 2.93 0.97 -21.35
N LYS A 27 4.21 1.01 -21.69
CA LYS A 27 4.95 2.24 -21.99
C LYS A 27 4.37 3.06 -23.15
N LYS A 28 3.68 2.41 -24.10
CA LYS A 28 3.06 3.05 -25.27
C LYS A 28 1.59 3.41 -25.07
N MET A 29 0.98 3.00 -23.94
CA MET A 29 -0.41 3.30 -23.63
C MET A 29 -0.61 4.77 -23.26
N LYS A 30 -1.80 5.31 -23.57
CA LYS A 30 -2.23 6.62 -23.06
C LYS A 30 -2.20 6.59 -21.51
N PRO A 31 -1.65 7.61 -20.83
CA PRO A 31 -1.48 7.60 -19.37
C PRO A 31 -2.75 7.23 -18.60
N VAL A 32 -3.90 7.77 -19.00
CA VAL A 32 -5.19 7.47 -18.34
C VAL A 32 -5.56 5.99 -18.46
N ILE A 33 -5.41 5.39 -19.65
CA ILE A 33 -5.72 3.96 -19.89
C ILE A 33 -4.75 3.07 -19.10
N ARG A 34 -3.48 3.40 -19.09
CA ARG A 34 -2.45 2.71 -18.30
C ARG A 34 -2.81 2.71 -16.82
N THR A 35 -3.20 3.88 -16.27
CA THR A 35 -3.59 4.00 -14.85
C THR A 35 -4.85 3.18 -14.55
N ILE A 36 -5.87 3.24 -15.43
CA ILE A 36 -7.10 2.43 -15.26
C ILE A 36 -6.74 0.94 -15.23
N LEU A 37 -5.91 0.46 -16.17
CA LEU A 37 -5.51 -0.94 -16.22
C LEU A 37 -4.73 -1.35 -14.96
N ARG A 38 -3.73 -0.57 -14.53
CA ARG A 38 -2.95 -0.84 -13.31
C ARG A 38 -3.84 -0.99 -12.07
N MET A 39 -4.74 -0.02 -11.84
CA MET A 39 -5.68 -0.05 -10.71
C MET A 39 -6.62 -1.25 -10.78
N SER A 40 -7.10 -1.58 -11.98
CA SER A 40 -8.01 -2.71 -12.15
C SER A 40 -7.31 -4.06 -11.98
N VAL A 41 -6.08 -4.20 -12.48
CA VAL A 41 -5.27 -5.41 -12.26
C VAL A 41 -4.96 -5.60 -10.79
N TYR A 42 -4.61 -4.52 -10.08
CA TYR A 42 -4.42 -4.57 -8.64
C TYR A 42 -5.70 -5.05 -7.91
N GLN A 43 -6.87 -4.53 -8.28
CA GLN A 43 -8.14 -4.98 -7.67
C GLN A 43 -8.40 -6.46 -7.94
N ILE A 44 -8.19 -6.94 -9.16
CA ILE A 44 -8.40 -8.35 -9.55
C ILE A 44 -7.49 -9.30 -8.76
N LEU A 45 -6.26 -8.87 -8.44
CA LEU A 45 -5.24 -9.74 -7.86
C LEU A 45 -5.08 -9.61 -6.34
N GLN A 46 -5.46 -8.45 -5.76
CA GLN A 46 -5.13 -8.11 -4.38
C GLN A 46 -6.36 -7.72 -3.54
N MET A 47 -7.56 -7.70 -4.13
CA MET A 47 -8.78 -7.26 -3.44
C MET A 47 -9.92 -8.28 -3.60
N ASP A 48 -9.81 -9.43 -2.92
CA ASP A 48 -10.70 -10.59 -3.03
C ASP A 48 -12.19 -10.29 -2.77
N ARG A 49 -12.49 -9.20 -2.06
CA ARG A 49 -13.88 -8.79 -1.78
C ARG A 49 -14.59 -8.14 -2.95
N ILE A 50 -13.86 -7.81 -4.02
CA ILE A 50 -14.42 -7.14 -5.20
C ILE A 50 -14.52 -8.16 -6.35
N PRO A 51 -15.72 -8.46 -6.88
CA PRO A 51 -15.85 -9.36 -8.01
C PRO A 51 -15.11 -8.84 -9.25
N ASP A 52 -14.34 -9.72 -9.91
CA ASP A 52 -13.56 -9.36 -11.11
C ASP A 52 -14.44 -8.75 -12.22
N SER A 53 -15.69 -9.20 -12.37
CA SER A 53 -16.65 -8.65 -13.34
C SER A 53 -16.97 -7.18 -13.04
N ALA A 54 -17.14 -6.84 -11.76
CA ALA A 54 -17.41 -5.45 -11.36
C ALA A 54 -16.21 -4.56 -11.66
N VAL A 55 -14.98 -5.04 -11.40
CA VAL A 55 -13.75 -4.33 -11.74
C VAL A 55 -13.66 -4.05 -13.23
N CYS A 56 -13.92 -5.06 -14.08
CA CYS A 56 -13.89 -4.90 -15.53
C CYS A 56 -14.91 -3.88 -16.02
N ASP A 57 -16.14 -3.92 -15.49
CA ASP A 57 -17.21 -3.01 -15.88
C ASP A 57 -16.91 -1.56 -15.47
N GLU A 58 -16.41 -1.34 -14.25
CA GLU A 58 -16.02 0.00 -13.78
C GLU A 58 -14.83 0.55 -14.56
N ALA A 59 -13.84 -0.27 -14.91
CA ALA A 59 -12.72 0.13 -15.76
C ALA A 59 -13.20 0.64 -17.13
N VAL A 60 -14.15 -0.06 -17.75
CA VAL A 60 -14.75 0.35 -19.02
C VAL A 60 -15.52 1.67 -18.86
N LYS A 61 -16.33 1.81 -17.81
CA LYS A 61 -17.05 3.06 -17.51
C LYS A 61 -16.07 4.24 -17.31
N LEU A 62 -14.99 4.03 -16.58
CA LEU A 62 -13.94 5.03 -16.38
C LEU A 62 -13.28 5.43 -17.70
N ALA A 63 -12.94 4.49 -18.58
CA ALA A 63 -12.37 4.79 -19.88
C ALA A 63 -13.32 5.64 -20.73
N VAL A 64 -14.62 5.31 -20.74
CA VAL A 64 -15.66 6.09 -21.42
C VAL A 64 -15.80 7.49 -20.82
N LYS A 65 -15.90 7.59 -19.47
CA LYS A 65 -15.98 8.86 -18.74
C LYS A 65 -14.79 9.79 -19.03
N ARG A 66 -13.62 9.21 -19.25
CA ARG A 66 -12.39 9.93 -19.62
C ARG A 66 -12.25 10.17 -21.14
N LYS A 67 -13.33 10.00 -21.91
CA LYS A 67 -13.42 10.23 -23.37
C LYS A 67 -12.60 9.25 -24.23
N PHE A 68 -12.28 8.06 -23.71
CA PHE A 68 -11.59 6.99 -24.46
C PHE A 68 -12.57 5.91 -24.97
N HIS A 69 -13.70 6.32 -25.56
CA HIS A 69 -14.76 5.41 -26.03
C HIS A 69 -14.25 4.30 -26.96
N GLY A 70 -13.32 4.64 -27.86
CA GLY A 70 -12.72 3.69 -28.82
C GLY A 70 -11.84 2.62 -28.16
N LEU A 71 -11.43 2.81 -26.90
CA LEU A 71 -10.58 1.87 -26.17
C LEU A 71 -11.33 0.97 -25.17
N LYS A 72 -12.66 1.11 -25.06
CA LYS A 72 -13.49 0.29 -24.15
C LYS A 72 -13.31 -1.22 -24.38
N GLY A 73 -13.28 -1.66 -25.65
CA GLY A 73 -13.08 -3.06 -26.01
C GLY A 73 -11.67 -3.56 -25.65
N PHE A 74 -10.67 -2.73 -25.84
CA PHE A 74 -9.29 -3.02 -25.45
C PHE A 74 -9.16 -3.21 -23.93
N VAL A 75 -9.65 -2.25 -23.13
CA VAL A 75 -9.62 -2.33 -21.66
C VAL A 75 -10.33 -3.59 -21.18
N ASN A 76 -11.56 -3.83 -21.64
CA ASN A 76 -12.33 -5.02 -21.26
C ASN A 76 -11.62 -6.33 -21.66
N GLY A 77 -11.08 -6.39 -22.87
CA GLY A 77 -10.39 -7.59 -23.37
C GLY A 77 -9.16 -7.96 -22.54
N VAL A 78 -8.31 -6.97 -22.23
CA VAL A 78 -7.12 -7.18 -21.41
C VAL A 78 -7.51 -7.64 -19.99
N LEU A 79 -8.43 -6.94 -19.33
CA LEU A 79 -8.81 -7.27 -17.94
C LEU A 79 -9.51 -8.61 -17.81
N ARG A 80 -10.41 -8.97 -18.74
CA ARG A 80 -11.08 -10.29 -18.73
C ARG A 80 -10.10 -11.43 -18.99
N THR A 81 -9.05 -11.20 -19.79
CA THR A 81 -8.02 -12.21 -20.00
C THR A 81 -7.19 -12.38 -18.73
N ILE A 82 -6.78 -11.29 -18.09
CA ILE A 82 -6.05 -11.31 -16.82
C ILE A 82 -6.87 -12.02 -15.73
N SER A 83 -8.16 -11.69 -15.59
CA SER A 83 -9.07 -12.32 -14.63
C SER A 83 -9.16 -13.85 -14.80
N ARG A 84 -9.19 -14.34 -16.03
CA ARG A 84 -9.24 -15.79 -16.30
C ARG A 84 -7.94 -16.51 -16.02
N GLU A 85 -6.83 -15.83 -16.22
CA GLU A 85 -5.47 -16.40 -16.14
C GLU A 85 -4.77 -16.08 -14.82
N LYS A 86 -5.44 -15.42 -13.86
CA LYS A 86 -4.82 -14.87 -12.66
C LYS A 86 -4.09 -15.91 -11.81
N GLU A 87 -4.58 -17.15 -11.78
CA GLU A 87 -3.94 -18.25 -11.03
C GLU A 87 -2.67 -18.80 -11.70
N THR A 88 -2.41 -18.40 -12.94
CA THR A 88 -1.26 -18.92 -13.73
C THR A 88 -0.04 -18.03 -13.66
N PHE A 89 -0.09 -16.91 -12.89
CA PHE A 89 1.02 -15.98 -12.80
C PHE A 89 2.12 -16.48 -11.88
N VAL A 90 3.25 -16.79 -12.47
CA VAL A 90 4.49 -17.05 -11.74
C VAL A 90 5.56 -16.13 -12.31
N PHE A 91 6.09 -15.24 -11.49
CA PHE A 91 7.28 -14.47 -11.82
C PHE A 91 8.51 -15.11 -11.23
N THR A 92 9.48 -15.42 -12.08
CA THR A 92 10.83 -15.89 -11.68
C THR A 92 11.79 -14.73 -11.46
N ASP A 93 11.47 -13.58 -12.03
CA ASP A 93 12.23 -12.35 -11.94
C ASP A 93 11.80 -11.57 -10.67
N TRP A 94 12.77 -11.27 -9.83
CA TRP A 94 12.57 -10.56 -8.56
C TRP A 94 12.01 -9.15 -8.73
N SER A 95 12.43 -8.43 -9.77
CA SER A 95 11.97 -7.06 -10.03
C SER A 95 10.45 -7.02 -10.20
N ARG A 96 9.89 -7.99 -10.93
CA ARG A 96 8.45 -8.09 -11.15
C ARG A 96 7.72 -8.73 -9.97
N LYS A 97 8.29 -9.80 -9.40
CA LYS A 97 7.71 -10.50 -8.25
C LYS A 97 7.54 -9.60 -7.04
N TYR A 98 8.54 -8.76 -6.75
CA TYR A 98 8.57 -7.87 -5.58
C TYR A 98 8.36 -6.39 -5.92
N SER A 99 8.05 -6.08 -7.18
CA SER A 99 7.85 -4.70 -7.66
C SER A 99 9.03 -3.77 -7.31
N MET A 100 10.26 -4.31 -7.29
CA MET A 100 11.47 -3.59 -6.94
C MET A 100 12.32 -3.31 -8.19
N PRO A 101 12.78 -2.06 -8.42
CA PRO A 101 13.65 -1.75 -9.55
C PRO A 101 14.95 -2.57 -9.57
N ASP A 102 15.36 -3.06 -10.76
CA ASP A 102 16.54 -3.90 -10.93
C ASP A 102 17.82 -3.30 -10.34
N TRP A 103 18.00 -1.98 -10.51
CA TRP A 103 19.19 -1.28 -10.01
C TRP A 103 19.29 -1.30 -8.47
N ILE A 104 18.16 -1.31 -7.75
CA ILE A 104 18.12 -1.43 -6.29
C ILE A 104 18.50 -2.85 -5.89
N ILE A 105 17.95 -3.85 -6.58
CA ILE A 105 18.24 -5.25 -6.34
C ILE A 105 19.75 -5.52 -6.53
N GLU A 106 20.32 -5.03 -7.62
CA GLU A 106 21.74 -5.20 -7.92
C GLU A 106 22.65 -4.47 -6.91
N LEU A 107 22.24 -3.28 -6.46
CA LEU A 107 22.93 -2.54 -5.41
C LEU A 107 22.96 -3.33 -4.08
N TRP A 108 21.83 -3.90 -3.70
CA TRP A 108 21.74 -4.67 -2.46
C TRP A 108 22.50 -5.99 -2.52
N LYS A 109 22.51 -6.68 -3.67
CA LYS A 109 23.29 -7.91 -3.88
C LYS A 109 24.80 -7.71 -3.75
N GLN A 110 25.29 -6.48 -3.93
CA GLN A 110 26.71 -6.16 -3.70
C GLN A 110 27.06 -6.13 -2.21
N GLN A 111 26.07 -5.94 -1.33
CA GLN A 111 26.28 -5.73 0.10
C GLN A 111 25.74 -6.89 0.95
N TYR A 112 24.74 -7.62 0.47
CA TYR A 112 24.03 -8.64 1.23
C TYR A 112 23.89 -9.95 0.45
N PRO A 113 23.83 -11.09 1.17
CA PRO A 113 23.49 -12.38 0.55
C PRO A 113 22.11 -12.34 -0.13
N ALA A 114 21.94 -13.12 -1.19
CA ALA A 114 20.72 -13.15 -1.99
C ALA A 114 19.45 -13.42 -1.14
N GLU A 115 19.53 -14.33 -0.18
CA GLU A 115 18.42 -14.63 0.74
C GLU A 115 18.00 -13.40 1.58
N THR A 116 18.97 -12.61 2.04
CA THR A 116 18.71 -11.38 2.78
C THR A 116 18.04 -10.34 1.88
N VAL A 117 18.52 -10.18 0.64
CA VAL A 117 17.92 -9.26 -0.34
C VAL A 117 16.48 -9.67 -0.64
N GLU A 118 16.19 -10.96 -0.82
CA GLU A 118 14.83 -11.45 -1.05
C GLU A 118 13.90 -11.13 0.13
N ARG A 119 14.35 -11.37 1.36
CA ARG A 119 13.59 -11.02 2.58
C ARG A 119 13.35 -9.51 2.70
N MET A 120 14.33 -8.68 2.34
CA MET A 120 14.17 -7.23 2.32
C MET A 120 13.06 -6.81 1.34
N MET A 121 13.08 -7.31 0.11
CA MET A 121 12.05 -7.01 -0.90
C MET A 121 10.66 -7.49 -0.45
N GLN A 122 10.57 -8.66 0.16
CA GLN A 122 9.33 -9.20 0.70
C GLN A 122 8.77 -8.29 1.80
N ALA A 123 9.62 -7.85 2.74
CA ALA A 123 9.23 -6.96 3.82
C ALA A 123 8.71 -5.58 3.33
N PHE A 124 9.15 -5.11 2.15
CA PHE A 124 8.62 -3.87 1.54
C PHE A 124 7.18 -4.01 1.04
N LEU A 125 6.70 -5.22 0.77
CA LEU A 125 5.33 -5.48 0.31
C LEU A 125 4.37 -5.88 1.44
N GLU A 126 4.87 -6.05 2.67
CA GLU A 126 4.05 -6.35 3.82
C GLU A 126 3.31 -5.10 4.32
N GLU A 127 2.05 -5.26 4.71
CA GLU A 127 1.31 -4.18 5.36
C GLU A 127 2.00 -3.85 6.69
N ARG A 128 2.36 -2.58 6.87
CA ARG A 128 2.99 -2.10 8.10
C ARG A 128 1.95 -1.40 8.96
N PRO A 129 1.95 -1.67 10.28
CA PRO A 129 1.14 -0.91 11.20
C PRO A 129 1.59 0.56 11.21
N THR A 130 0.63 1.46 11.42
CA THR A 130 0.92 2.88 11.58
C THR A 130 1.48 3.16 12.96
N SER A 131 2.67 3.71 13.04
CA SER A 131 3.24 4.17 14.30
C SER A 131 2.62 5.49 14.71
N VAL A 132 2.16 5.57 15.96
CA VAL A 132 1.58 6.78 16.55
C VAL A 132 2.22 7.08 17.90
N ARG A 133 2.39 8.34 18.20
CA ARG A 133 2.75 8.83 19.53
C ARG A 133 1.48 9.21 20.29
N CYS A 134 1.38 8.76 21.55
CA CYS A 134 0.34 9.13 22.47
C CYS A 134 0.63 10.48 23.13
N ASN A 135 -0.36 11.35 23.20
CA ASN A 135 -0.28 12.65 23.89
C ASN A 135 -0.82 12.48 25.32
N LEU A 136 0.06 12.10 26.22
CA LEU A 136 -0.29 11.79 27.61
C LEU A 136 -0.66 13.04 28.44
N ASP A 137 -0.47 14.25 27.90
CA ASP A 137 -0.97 15.49 28.50
C ASP A 137 -2.47 15.70 28.26
N ARG A 138 -3.04 15.03 27.24
CA ARG A 138 -4.46 15.16 26.87
C ARG A 138 -5.33 13.99 27.34
N ALA A 139 -4.81 12.81 27.33
CA ALA A 139 -5.50 11.61 27.78
C ALA A 139 -4.52 10.58 28.32
N SER A 140 -4.94 9.82 29.32
CA SER A 140 -4.17 8.69 29.83
C SER A 140 -4.04 7.59 28.79
N MET A 141 -3.03 6.73 28.94
CA MET A 141 -2.86 5.57 28.07
C MET A 141 -4.10 4.65 28.08
N GLU A 142 -4.77 4.51 29.24
CA GLU A 142 -5.96 3.71 29.40
C GLU A 142 -7.13 4.28 28.59
N GLU A 143 -7.36 5.57 28.64
CA GLU A 143 -8.40 6.25 27.84
C GLU A 143 -8.14 6.14 26.35
N ILE A 144 -6.87 6.29 25.92
CA ILE A 144 -6.47 6.10 24.52
C ILE A 144 -6.75 4.69 24.05
N LEU A 145 -6.32 3.67 24.81
CA LEU A 145 -6.53 2.26 24.46
C LEU A 145 -8.03 1.91 24.40
N GLN A 146 -8.83 2.40 25.37
CA GLN A 146 -10.27 2.19 25.37
C GLN A 146 -10.97 2.82 24.16
N SER A 147 -10.55 4.02 23.77
CA SER A 147 -11.08 4.69 22.57
C SER A 147 -10.72 3.93 21.30
N LEU A 148 -9.49 3.44 21.17
CA LEU A 148 -9.05 2.64 20.02
C LEU A 148 -9.80 1.30 19.94
N GLU A 149 -10.08 0.65 21.06
CA GLU A 149 -10.87 -0.58 21.13
C GLU A 149 -12.33 -0.34 20.69
N GLN A 150 -12.95 0.76 21.13
CA GLN A 150 -14.30 1.16 20.69
C GLN A 150 -14.39 1.41 19.19
N ASP A 151 -13.34 1.97 18.61
CA ASP A 151 -13.22 2.20 17.16
C ASP A 151 -12.76 0.92 16.39
N HIS A 152 -12.67 -0.23 17.06
CA HIS A 152 -12.23 -1.52 16.51
C HIS A 152 -10.85 -1.48 15.86
N VAL A 153 -9.95 -0.62 16.33
CA VAL A 153 -8.57 -0.52 15.88
C VAL A 153 -7.72 -1.60 16.54
N THR A 154 -6.96 -2.33 15.76
CA THR A 154 -5.98 -3.28 16.30
C THR A 154 -4.75 -2.54 16.80
N VAL A 155 -4.41 -2.73 18.07
CA VAL A 155 -3.32 -2.02 18.75
C VAL A 155 -2.24 -3.01 19.16
N GLN A 156 -0.98 -2.65 18.88
CA GLN A 156 0.20 -3.29 19.42
C GLN A 156 1.06 -2.25 20.14
N LYS A 157 1.63 -2.62 21.28
CA LYS A 157 2.61 -1.75 21.97
C LYS A 157 3.88 -1.67 21.14
N ASN A 158 4.45 -0.47 21.04
CA ASN A 158 5.75 -0.33 20.43
C ASN A 158 6.82 -0.88 21.39
N PRO A 159 7.69 -1.81 20.96
CA PRO A 159 8.70 -2.41 21.85
C PRO A 159 9.81 -1.45 22.28
N LEU A 160 9.91 -0.29 21.62
CA LEU A 160 11.00 0.68 21.83
C LEU A 160 10.58 1.90 22.63
N ALA A 161 9.27 2.20 22.76
CA ALA A 161 8.78 3.42 23.41
C ALA A 161 7.40 3.20 24.03
N ASP A 162 7.27 3.40 25.34
CA ASP A 162 6.02 3.21 26.08
C ASP A 162 4.91 4.19 25.70
N HIS A 163 5.26 5.34 25.18
CA HIS A 163 4.32 6.37 24.68
C HIS A 163 3.96 6.21 23.20
N ALA A 164 4.41 5.14 22.55
CA ALA A 164 4.11 4.87 21.13
C ALA A 164 3.32 3.57 20.97
N LEU A 165 2.36 3.59 20.02
CA LEU A 165 1.55 2.45 19.65
C LEU A 165 1.70 2.17 18.15
N LEU A 166 1.46 0.92 17.76
CA LEU A 166 1.37 0.47 16.39
C LEU A 166 -0.09 0.11 16.09
N LEU A 167 -0.70 0.82 15.14
CA LEU A 167 -2.11 0.69 14.80
C LEU A 167 -2.32 0.02 13.45
N SER A 168 -3.32 -0.85 13.38
CA SER A 168 -3.80 -1.49 12.14
C SER A 168 -5.30 -1.78 12.23
N GLY A 169 -5.91 -2.25 11.12
CA GLY A 169 -7.31 -2.66 11.11
C GLY A 169 -8.32 -1.52 11.03
N TYR A 170 -7.92 -0.30 10.68
CA TYR A 170 -8.80 0.86 10.46
C TYR A 170 -8.82 1.26 8.98
N ASP A 171 -9.91 1.88 8.53
CA ASP A 171 -10.04 2.31 7.14
C ASP A 171 -9.27 3.60 6.84
N TYR A 172 -9.37 4.61 7.71
CA TYR A 172 -8.67 5.89 7.62
C TYR A 172 -8.57 6.55 9.00
N LEU A 173 -7.49 7.27 9.26
CA LEU A 173 -7.19 7.82 10.59
C LEU A 173 -8.22 8.85 11.07
N ASP A 174 -8.79 9.65 10.18
CA ASP A 174 -9.81 10.64 10.55
C ASP A 174 -11.11 9.99 11.09
N ALA A 175 -11.31 8.68 10.90
CA ALA A 175 -12.40 7.94 11.53
C ALA A 175 -12.09 7.57 12.99
N VAL A 176 -10.80 7.53 13.36
CA VAL A 176 -10.37 7.14 14.70
C VAL A 176 -10.55 8.30 15.68
N THR A 177 -11.34 8.06 16.73
CA THR A 177 -11.70 9.10 17.71
C THR A 177 -10.46 9.66 18.41
N ALA A 178 -9.57 8.82 18.91
CA ALA A 178 -8.33 9.27 19.56
C ALA A 178 -7.46 10.16 18.66
N PHE A 179 -7.49 9.96 17.34
CA PHE A 179 -6.77 10.81 16.39
C PHE A 179 -7.44 12.17 16.23
N ARG A 180 -8.77 12.21 16.08
CA ARG A 180 -9.53 13.48 15.96
C ARG A 180 -9.43 14.35 17.20
N GLU A 181 -9.43 13.73 18.37
CA GLU A 181 -9.30 14.44 19.67
C GLU A 181 -7.84 14.88 19.94
N GLY A 182 -6.89 14.50 19.08
CA GLY A 182 -5.48 14.82 19.24
C GLY A 182 -4.82 14.10 20.42
N TRP A 183 -5.37 12.93 20.80
CA TRP A 183 -4.77 12.05 21.81
C TRP A 183 -3.64 11.23 21.25
N ILE A 184 -3.66 11.00 19.93
CA ILE A 184 -2.58 10.35 19.20
C ILE A 184 -2.20 11.17 17.96
N THR A 185 -0.95 11.07 17.54
CA THR A 185 -0.45 11.64 16.30
C THR A 185 0.43 10.64 15.55
N VAL A 186 0.36 10.63 14.22
CA VAL A 186 1.25 9.78 13.41
C VAL A 186 2.67 10.27 13.57
N GLN A 187 3.52 9.44 14.11
CA GLN A 187 4.93 9.72 14.30
C GLN A 187 5.72 8.42 14.34
N ASP A 188 6.78 8.36 13.58
CA ASP A 188 7.76 7.27 13.69
C ASP A 188 8.47 7.33 15.04
N VAL A 189 8.73 6.18 15.65
CA VAL A 189 9.35 6.10 16.98
C VAL A 189 10.75 6.71 16.99
N SER A 190 11.50 6.61 15.91
CA SER A 190 12.82 7.24 15.79
C SER A 190 12.75 8.77 15.90
N SER A 191 11.67 9.36 15.36
CA SER A 191 11.40 10.80 15.52
C SER A 191 11.03 11.18 16.95
N SER A 192 10.39 10.29 17.71
CA SER A 192 10.12 10.52 19.15
C SER A 192 11.40 10.58 19.96
N PHE A 193 12.37 9.72 19.65
CA PHE A 193 13.67 9.70 20.33
C PHE A 193 14.50 10.96 20.11
N VAL A 194 14.29 11.72 19.03
CA VAL A 194 14.94 13.03 18.86
C VAL A 194 14.55 13.98 19.99
N GLY A 195 13.26 14.03 20.33
CA GLY A 195 12.76 14.84 21.45
C GLY A 195 13.30 14.38 22.79
N GLU A 196 13.35 13.07 23.04
CA GLU A 196 13.92 12.51 24.27
C GLU A 196 15.44 12.79 24.39
N ALA A 197 16.18 12.61 23.29
CA ALA A 197 17.62 12.89 23.27
C ALA A 197 17.94 14.37 23.44
N ALA A 198 17.08 15.27 22.98
CA ALA A 198 17.22 16.71 23.19
C ALA A 198 16.94 17.13 24.63
N ASP A 199 16.15 16.33 25.39
CA ASP A 199 15.76 16.56 26.78
C ASP A 199 15.37 18.02 27.09
N PRO A 200 14.43 18.64 26.32
CA PRO A 200 14.09 20.05 26.49
C PRO A 200 13.54 20.32 27.89
N LYS A 201 13.94 21.45 28.50
CA LYS A 201 13.43 21.90 29.79
C LYS A 201 12.46 23.05 29.62
N SER A 202 11.66 23.30 30.64
CA SER A 202 10.72 24.43 30.62
C SER A 202 11.45 25.75 30.39
N GLY A 203 11.15 26.41 29.26
CA GLY A 203 11.75 27.71 28.91
C GLY A 203 12.88 27.65 27.86
N ASP A 204 13.22 26.45 27.36
CA ASP A 204 14.18 26.28 26.25
C ASP A 204 13.63 26.79 24.92
#